data_c85752b4237ad47659a5b358f9e0bb91
#
_entry.id   c85752b4237ad47659a5b358f9e0bb91
#
_cell.length_a   1.000
_cell.length_b   1.000
_cell.length_c   1.000
_cell.angle_alpha   90.00
_cell.angle_beta   90.00
_cell.angle_gamma   90.00
#
_symmetry.space_group_name_H-M   'P 1'
#
loop_
_entity.id
_entity.type
_entity.pdbx_description
1 polymer ?
#
loop_
_entity_poly.entity_id
_entity_poly.type
_entity_poly.pdbx_seq_one_letter_code
_entity_poly.pdbx_strand_id
1 'polypeptide(L)'
;YEKRFEVALQMVDIFYNEILSLPGVKFIRTKDDMNMLKQDEIGAILTLEGCEALGKDEMKIRLFYRLGVRSFGLTWNYANLLADGALETRGAGLTTFGKHVVQEFNTLHVWTDVSHLNERSFWDVIEIARNPIASHSNCRKLCQHPRNLNDEQLKVLIKRNSVIGVTFVPQFLTSEKQANITDIIRHIEYICSLGGENNIGFGSDFDGILETVVDVSAYGDYENVINELCKHYACLLYTSPSPRD
;
A
#
# COMPACT_ATOMS: atom_id res chain seq x y z
N TYR A 1 2.72 -14.76 -19.26
CA TYR A 1 3.88 -14.35 -18.46
C TYR A 1 4.85 -13.46 -19.25
N GLU A 2 5.06 -13.73 -20.56
CA GLU A 2 6.08 -13.00 -21.35
C GLU A 2 5.81 -11.51 -21.49
N LYS A 3 4.55 -11.07 -21.58
CA LYS A 3 4.20 -9.65 -21.77
C LYS A 3 4.15 -8.80 -20.48
N ARG A 4 4.21 -9.40 -19.29
CA ARG A 4 4.04 -8.65 -18.03
C ARG A 4 5.22 -7.73 -17.72
N PHE A 5 6.42 -8.15 -18.08
CA PHE A 5 7.62 -7.32 -17.93
C PHE A 5 7.57 -6.10 -18.87
N GLU A 6 7.22 -6.31 -20.13
CA GLU A 6 7.08 -5.24 -21.11
C GLU A 6 5.98 -4.24 -20.71
N VAL A 7 4.83 -4.73 -20.22
CA VAL A 7 3.76 -3.87 -19.70
C VAL A 7 4.25 -3.03 -18.51
N ALA A 8 4.96 -3.64 -17.56
CA ALA A 8 5.51 -2.89 -16.44
C ALA A 8 6.51 -1.81 -16.89
N LEU A 9 7.35 -2.10 -17.91
CA LEU A 9 8.24 -1.08 -18.49
C LEU A 9 7.49 0.03 -19.22
N GLN A 10 6.39 -0.29 -19.91
CA GLN A 10 5.53 0.73 -20.53
C GLN A 10 4.92 1.65 -19.48
N MET A 11 4.47 1.11 -18.33
CA MET A 11 3.96 1.94 -17.22
C MET A 11 5.06 2.84 -16.63
N VAL A 12 6.29 2.33 -16.53
CA VAL A 12 7.44 3.15 -16.13
C VAL A 12 7.70 4.27 -17.16
N ASP A 13 7.62 3.97 -18.45
CA ASP A 13 7.80 4.97 -19.51
C ASP A 13 6.73 6.07 -19.45
N ILE A 14 5.47 5.70 -19.26
CA ILE A 14 4.36 6.65 -19.06
C ILE A 14 4.62 7.51 -17.82
N PHE A 15 5.07 6.91 -16.71
CA PHE A 15 5.39 7.64 -15.50
C PHE A 15 6.44 8.74 -15.76
N TYR A 16 7.51 8.42 -16.47
CA TYR A 16 8.57 9.37 -16.76
C TYR A 16 8.16 10.46 -17.77
N ASN A 17 7.43 10.08 -18.82
CA ASN A 17 7.12 10.99 -19.93
C ASN A 17 5.84 11.81 -19.70
N GLU A 18 4.86 11.26 -18.98
CA GLU A 18 3.57 11.90 -18.78
C GLU A 18 3.38 12.41 -17.35
N ILE A 19 3.57 11.56 -16.33
CA ILE A 19 3.28 11.94 -14.95
C ILE A 19 4.31 12.95 -14.45
N LEU A 20 5.60 12.70 -14.63
CA LEU A 20 6.66 13.63 -14.18
C LEU A 20 6.75 14.90 -15.03
N SER A 21 6.08 14.96 -16.18
CA SER A 21 5.97 16.19 -16.99
C SER A 21 4.91 17.15 -16.46
N LEU A 22 4.00 16.69 -15.58
CA LEU A 22 2.96 17.53 -15.00
C LEU A 22 3.57 18.60 -14.07
N PRO A 23 3.09 19.86 -14.16
CA PRO A 23 3.56 20.92 -13.29
C PRO A 23 3.39 20.58 -11.80
N GLY A 24 4.43 20.78 -11.00
CA GLY A 24 4.38 20.53 -9.56
C GLY A 24 4.60 19.07 -9.14
N VAL A 25 4.65 18.10 -10.07
CA VAL A 25 4.94 16.71 -9.74
C VAL A 25 6.45 16.49 -9.59
N LYS A 26 6.86 15.83 -8.51
CA LYS A 26 8.26 15.51 -8.19
C LYS A 26 8.43 14.03 -7.96
N PHE A 27 9.48 13.46 -8.55
CA PHE A 27 9.82 12.05 -8.33
C PHE A 27 10.48 11.86 -6.97
N ILE A 28 9.89 11.05 -6.12
CA ILE A 28 10.40 10.72 -4.78
C ILE A 28 11.05 9.35 -4.81
N ARG A 29 12.35 9.30 -4.56
CA ARG A 29 13.15 8.07 -4.49
C ARG A 29 13.85 7.91 -3.14
N THR A 30 13.98 9.00 -2.39
CA THR A 30 14.67 9.06 -1.11
C THR A 30 13.89 9.91 -0.11
N LYS A 31 14.22 9.79 1.17
CA LYS A 31 13.67 10.68 2.21
C LYS A 31 14.03 12.16 1.96
N ASP A 32 15.21 12.40 1.41
CA ASP A 32 15.63 13.77 1.09
C ASP A 32 14.77 14.38 -0.02
N ASP A 33 14.41 13.60 -1.05
CA ASP A 33 13.48 14.06 -2.08
C ASP A 33 12.14 14.49 -1.45
N MET A 34 11.63 13.70 -0.48
CA MET A 34 10.39 14.03 0.23
C MET A 34 10.52 15.29 1.08
N ASN A 35 11.63 15.47 1.80
CA ASN A 35 11.88 16.62 2.64
C ASN A 35 12.06 17.92 1.83
N MET A 36 12.42 17.82 0.55
CA MET A 36 12.57 18.97 -0.35
C MET A 36 11.27 19.38 -1.06
N LEU A 37 10.16 18.64 -0.89
CA LEU A 37 8.88 19.02 -1.48
C LEU A 37 8.38 20.35 -0.94
N LYS A 38 7.92 21.23 -1.84
CA LYS A 38 7.26 22.49 -1.50
C LYS A 38 5.77 22.26 -1.27
N GLN A 39 5.10 23.28 -0.74
CA GLN A 39 3.68 23.19 -0.37
C GLN A 39 2.73 22.94 -1.55
N ASP A 40 3.10 23.40 -2.72
CA ASP A 40 2.36 23.30 -3.97
C ASP A 40 2.84 22.15 -4.88
N GLU A 41 3.74 21.29 -4.38
CA GLU A 41 4.29 20.16 -5.11
C GLU A 41 3.70 18.84 -4.62
N ILE A 42 3.56 17.88 -5.55
CA ILE A 42 3.09 16.52 -5.30
C ILE A 42 4.25 15.55 -5.50
N GLY A 43 4.57 14.79 -4.44
CA GLY A 43 5.56 13.72 -4.52
C GLY A 43 4.96 12.44 -5.14
N ALA A 44 5.55 11.96 -6.22
CA ALA A 44 5.18 10.72 -6.87
C ALA A 44 6.22 9.63 -6.54
N ILE A 45 5.75 8.48 -6.03
CA ILE A 45 6.56 7.29 -5.74
C ILE A 45 6.15 6.18 -6.69
N LEU A 46 7.14 5.59 -7.38
CA LEU A 46 6.89 4.45 -8.26
C LEU A 46 6.89 3.16 -7.44
N THR A 47 5.82 2.37 -7.58
CA THR A 47 5.65 1.09 -6.90
C THR A 47 5.34 -0.01 -7.92
N LEU A 48 5.59 -1.27 -7.55
CA LEU A 48 5.21 -2.44 -8.34
C LEU A 48 4.22 -3.29 -7.53
N GLU A 49 2.96 -3.29 -7.92
CA GLU A 49 1.90 -4.09 -7.32
C GLU A 49 1.76 -5.42 -8.05
N GLY A 50 2.18 -6.49 -7.39
CA GLY A 50 2.34 -7.79 -8.02
C GLY A 50 3.66 -7.94 -8.78
N CYS A 51 4.47 -8.87 -8.32
CA CYS A 51 5.82 -9.11 -8.86
C CYS A 51 5.85 -10.12 -10.03
N GLU A 52 4.75 -10.31 -10.74
CA GLU A 52 4.69 -11.19 -11.90
C GLU A 52 5.65 -10.77 -13.02
N ALA A 53 5.92 -9.46 -13.11
CA ALA A 53 6.86 -8.91 -14.09
C ALA A 53 8.31 -9.38 -13.88
N LEU A 54 8.67 -9.80 -12.67
CA LEU A 54 10.02 -10.32 -12.38
C LEU A 54 10.26 -11.69 -13.02
N GLY A 55 9.21 -12.51 -13.19
CA GLY A 55 9.38 -13.91 -13.60
C GLY A 55 10.28 -14.66 -12.62
N LYS A 56 11.31 -15.36 -13.13
CA LYS A 56 12.34 -16.06 -12.34
C LYS A 56 13.69 -15.33 -12.34
N ASP A 57 13.71 -14.03 -12.62
CA ASP A 57 14.93 -13.30 -12.87
C ASP A 57 15.13 -12.18 -11.84
N GLU A 58 16.02 -12.42 -10.88
CA GLU A 58 16.37 -11.46 -9.83
C GLU A 58 17.02 -10.17 -10.36
N MET A 59 17.65 -10.22 -11.54
CA MET A 59 18.22 -9.02 -12.16
C MET A 59 17.13 -7.96 -12.38
N LYS A 60 15.91 -8.37 -12.66
CA LYS A 60 14.78 -7.46 -12.87
C LYS A 60 14.41 -6.66 -11.61
N ILE A 61 14.63 -7.20 -10.41
CA ILE A 61 14.43 -6.46 -9.15
C ILE A 61 15.36 -5.24 -9.15
N ARG A 62 16.65 -5.45 -9.40
CA ARG A 62 17.63 -4.37 -9.45
C ARG A 62 17.38 -3.39 -10.59
N LEU A 63 16.83 -3.88 -11.71
CA LEU A 63 16.43 -3.03 -12.82
C LEU A 63 15.28 -2.09 -12.40
N PHE A 64 14.18 -2.61 -11.85
CA PHE A 64 13.09 -1.79 -11.38
C PHE A 64 13.50 -0.82 -10.28
N TYR A 65 14.37 -1.24 -9.36
CA TYR A 65 14.96 -0.34 -8.37
C TYR A 65 15.72 0.83 -9.01
N ARG A 66 16.54 0.58 -10.04
CA ARG A 66 17.27 1.62 -10.79
C ARG A 66 16.31 2.53 -11.57
N LEU A 67 15.21 2.00 -12.05
CA LEU A 67 14.13 2.76 -12.66
C LEU A 67 13.31 3.56 -11.62
N GLY A 68 13.60 3.39 -10.34
CA GLY A 68 13.04 4.21 -9.28
C GLY A 68 11.91 3.57 -8.46
N VAL A 69 11.58 2.30 -8.67
CA VAL A 69 10.62 1.59 -7.82
C VAL A 69 11.15 1.51 -6.39
N ARG A 70 10.30 1.85 -5.41
CA ARG A 70 10.64 1.88 -3.97
C ARG A 70 9.76 0.99 -3.10
N SER A 71 8.67 0.46 -3.65
CA SER A 71 7.81 -0.52 -2.98
C SER A 71 7.47 -1.66 -3.93
N PHE A 72 7.44 -2.87 -3.40
CA PHE A 72 7.12 -4.07 -4.14
C PHE A 72 6.07 -4.89 -3.38
N GLY A 73 4.89 -5.07 -3.98
CA GLY A 73 3.90 -6.06 -3.58
C GLY A 73 4.18 -7.38 -4.26
N LEU A 74 4.29 -8.48 -3.50
CA LEU A 74 4.69 -9.77 -4.06
C LEU A 74 3.66 -10.36 -5.01
N THR A 75 2.37 -10.21 -4.65
CA THR A 75 1.23 -10.74 -5.43
C THR A 75 0.20 -9.64 -5.64
N TRP A 76 -0.67 -9.85 -6.62
CA TRP A 76 -2.02 -9.35 -6.60
C TRP A 76 -2.90 -10.40 -5.87
N ASN A 77 -4.13 -10.65 -6.25
CA ASN A 77 -5.08 -11.45 -5.48
C ASN A 77 -4.85 -12.98 -5.52
N TYR A 78 -4.11 -13.50 -6.50
CA TYR A 78 -3.91 -14.93 -6.70
C TYR A 78 -2.43 -15.34 -6.59
N ALA A 79 -2.17 -16.64 -6.68
CA ALA A 79 -0.83 -17.18 -6.61
C ALA A 79 0.03 -16.78 -7.82
N ASN A 80 1.30 -16.51 -7.54
CA ASN A 80 2.33 -16.38 -8.56
C ASN A 80 3.58 -17.20 -8.20
N LEU A 81 4.73 -16.89 -8.80
CA LEU A 81 5.98 -17.60 -8.53
C LEU A 81 6.57 -17.32 -7.14
N LEU A 82 6.10 -16.29 -6.43
CA LEU A 82 6.67 -15.80 -5.18
C LEU A 82 5.85 -16.20 -3.96
N ALA A 83 4.52 -16.09 -4.06
CA ALA A 83 3.61 -16.21 -2.93
C ALA A 83 2.17 -16.51 -3.38
N ASP A 84 1.30 -16.79 -2.41
CA ASP A 84 -0.14 -16.81 -2.59
C ASP A 84 -0.75 -15.47 -2.18
N GLY A 85 -1.65 -14.96 -3.05
CA GLY A 85 -2.45 -13.78 -2.79
C GLY A 85 -3.70 -14.09 -1.93
N ALA A 86 -4.39 -13.02 -1.50
CA ALA A 86 -5.49 -13.08 -0.54
C ALA A 86 -6.72 -13.89 -1.02
N LEU A 87 -6.92 -14.03 -2.32
CA LEU A 87 -8.03 -14.80 -2.90
C LEU A 87 -7.60 -16.20 -3.37
N GLU A 88 -6.34 -16.58 -3.16
CA GLU A 88 -5.86 -17.91 -3.48
C GLU A 88 -6.32 -18.92 -2.42
N THR A 89 -7.10 -19.90 -2.84
CA THR A 89 -7.72 -20.88 -1.94
C THR A 89 -6.75 -21.96 -1.43
N ARG A 90 -5.61 -22.14 -2.11
CA ARG A 90 -4.56 -23.10 -1.74
C ARG A 90 -3.98 -22.84 -0.36
N GLY A 91 -3.87 -21.56 0.04
CA GLY A 91 -3.40 -21.16 1.37
C GLY A 91 -1.91 -21.42 1.63
N ALA A 92 -1.08 -21.49 0.58
CA ALA A 92 0.37 -21.59 0.75
C ALA A 92 0.98 -20.22 1.11
N GLY A 93 2.23 -20.24 1.60
CA GLY A 93 3.01 -19.05 1.93
C GLY A 93 3.98 -18.65 0.82
N LEU A 94 5.10 -18.06 1.20
CA LEU A 94 6.19 -17.74 0.29
C LEU A 94 6.81 -19.02 -0.30
N THR A 95 7.07 -18.97 -1.60
CA THR A 95 7.94 -19.97 -2.23
C THR A 95 9.40 -19.74 -1.79
N THR A 96 10.28 -20.72 -2.04
CA THR A 96 11.74 -20.53 -1.83
C THR A 96 12.25 -19.31 -2.60
N PHE A 97 11.79 -19.13 -3.83
CA PHE A 97 12.15 -17.96 -4.63
C PHE A 97 11.57 -16.67 -4.06
N GLY A 98 10.32 -16.68 -3.56
CA GLY A 98 9.72 -15.54 -2.87
C GLY A 98 10.52 -15.09 -1.65
N LYS A 99 11.06 -16.03 -0.85
CA LYS A 99 11.95 -15.72 0.28
C LYS A 99 13.23 -15.01 -0.16
N HIS A 100 13.86 -15.47 -1.25
CA HIS A 100 15.02 -14.81 -1.82
C HIS A 100 14.70 -13.39 -2.31
N VAL A 101 13.56 -13.21 -2.97
CA VAL A 101 13.12 -11.89 -3.45
C VAL A 101 12.93 -10.90 -2.29
N VAL A 102 12.32 -11.33 -1.17
CA VAL A 102 12.19 -10.47 0.02
C VAL A 102 13.56 -10.12 0.64
N GLN A 103 14.53 -11.03 0.60
CA GLN A 103 15.89 -10.75 1.04
C GLN A 103 16.59 -9.71 0.13
N GLU A 104 16.38 -9.77 -1.19
CA GLU A 104 16.85 -8.74 -2.13
C GLU A 104 16.19 -7.38 -1.85
N PHE A 105 14.90 -7.34 -1.51
CA PHE A 105 14.23 -6.09 -1.09
C PHE A 105 14.88 -5.49 0.16
N ASN A 106 15.26 -6.33 1.14
CA ASN A 106 15.99 -5.89 2.32
C ASN A 106 17.37 -5.30 1.97
N THR A 107 18.08 -5.90 1.02
CA THR A 107 19.38 -5.43 0.54
C THR A 107 19.28 -4.08 -0.16
N LEU A 108 18.20 -3.86 -0.91
CA LEU A 108 17.93 -2.61 -1.61
C LEU A 108 17.27 -1.55 -0.72
N HIS A 109 16.94 -1.88 0.54
CA HIS A 109 16.24 -0.99 1.47
C HIS A 109 14.90 -0.45 0.94
N VAL A 110 14.18 -1.25 0.14
CA VAL A 110 12.85 -0.92 -0.36
C VAL A 110 11.76 -1.48 0.55
N TRP A 111 10.54 -0.99 0.40
CA TRP A 111 9.38 -1.51 1.11
C TRP A 111 8.91 -2.83 0.52
N THR A 112 8.54 -3.76 1.39
CA THR A 112 7.80 -4.98 1.03
C THR A 112 6.34 -4.76 1.40
N ASP A 113 5.49 -4.61 0.39
CA ASP A 113 4.07 -4.39 0.61
C ASP A 113 3.36 -5.72 0.87
N VAL A 114 2.65 -5.80 1.99
CA VAL A 114 1.88 -6.98 2.40
C VAL A 114 0.41 -6.93 1.96
N SER A 115 -0.03 -5.82 1.38
CA SER A 115 -1.34 -5.75 0.75
C SER A 115 -1.45 -6.83 -0.32
N HIS A 116 -2.63 -7.41 -0.48
CA HIS A 116 -2.92 -8.56 -1.35
C HIS A 116 -2.36 -9.92 -0.93
N LEU A 117 -1.49 -10.02 0.07
CA LEU A 117 -1.03 -11.33 0.53
C LEU A 117 -2.13 -12.09 1.26
N ASN A 118 -2.17 -13.43 1.10
CA ASN A 118 -2.92 -14.25 2.00
C ASN A 118 -2.26 -14.27 3.41
N GLU A 119 -2.97 -14.78 4.39
CA GLU A 119 -2.50 -14.74 5.78
C GLU A 119 -1.17 -15.50 5.98
N ARG A 120 -0.97 -16.63 5.33
CA ARG A 120 0.26 -17.40 5.43
C ARG A 120 1.45 -16.65 4.81
N SER A 121 1.28 -16.12 3.61
CA SER A 121 2.32 -15.31 2.94
C SER A 121 2.66 -14.05 3.75
N PHE A 122 1.65 -13.41 4.37
CA PHE A 122 1.86 -12.28 5.25
C PHE A 122 2.83 -12.63 6.39
N TRP A 123 2.57 -13.72 7.12
CA TRP A 123 3.43 -14.12 8.24
C TRP A 123 4.84 -14.50 7.78
N ASP A 124 4.97 -15.23 6.67
CA ASP A 124 6.28 -15.55 6.10
C ASP A 124 7.06 -14.26 5.72
N VAL A 125 6.38 -13.22 5.19
CA VAL A 125 7.01 -11.92 4.90
C VAL A 125 7.42 -11.19 6.19
N ILE A 126 6.56 -11.16 7.21
CA ILE A 126 6.86 -10.50 8.49
C ILE A 126 8.11 -11.09 9.16
N GLU A 127 8.36 -12.38 9.00
CA GLU A 127 9.58 -13.01 9.54
C GLU A 127 10.86 -12.52 8.83
N ILE A 128 10.80 -12.16 7.55
CA ILE A 128 11.97 -11.89 6.70
C ILE A 128 12.14 -10.39 6.41
N ALA A 129 11.06 -9.68 6.09
CA ALA A 129 11.10 -8.31 5.63
C ALA A 129 11.57 -7.33 6.72
N ARG A 130 12.48 -6.42 6.36
CA ARG A 130 12.92 -5.33 7.24
C ARG A 130 11.96 -4.17 7.26
N ASN A 131 11.40 -3.83 6.10
CA ASN A 131 10.52 -2.67 5.90
C ASN A 131 9.16 -3.11 5.35
N PRO A 132 8.33 -3.87 6.11
CA PRO A 132 6.99 -4.21 5.67
C PRO A 132 6.09 -2.98 5.74
N ILE A 133 5.16 -2.85 4.78
CA ILE A 133 4.07 -1.88 4.80
C ILE A 133 2.78 -2.57 4.35
N ALA A 134 1.64 -2.03 4.73
CA ALA A 134 0.36 -2.34 4.10
C ALA A 134 -0.11 -1.07 3.37
N SER A 135 0.14 -1.00 2.07
CA SER A 135 -0.15 0.21 1.29
C SER A 135 -1.64 0.53 1.22
N HIS A 136 -2.50 -0.51 1.18
CA HIS A 136 -3.95 -0.37 1.09
C HIS A 136 -4.67 -1.60 1.68
N SER A 137 -4.98 -1.54 2.99
CA SER A 137 -5.63 -2.63 3.73
C SER A 137 -6.48 -2.09 4.86
N ASN A 138 -7.62 -2.76 5.14
CA ASN A 138 -8.55 -2.40 6.19
C ASN A 138 -8.60 -3.43 7.33
N CYS A 139 -9.52 -3.26 8.28
CA CYS A 139 -9.65 -4.09 9.46
C CYS A 139 -10.67 -5.21 9.23
N ARG A 140 -10.24 -6.47 9.29
CA ARG A 140 -11.12 -7.65 9.09
C ARG A 140 -12.21 -7.74 10.17
N LYS A 141 -11.93 -7.20 11.35
CA LYS A 141 -12.91 -7.14 12.45
C LYS A 141 -14.17 -6.35 12.11
N LEU A 142 -14.03 -5.30 11.29
CA LEU A 142 -15.14 -4.43 10.89
C LEU A 142 -15.82 -4.92 9.60
N CYS A 143 -15.04 -5.44 8.66
CA CYS A 143 -15.57 -6.01 7.42
C CYS A 143 -14.83 -7.31 7.09
N GLN A 144 -15.57 -8.42 7.10
CA GLN A 144 -15.04 -9.78 6.88
C GLN A 144 -14.71 -9.99 5.40
N HIS A 145 -13.54 -9.51 4.99
CA HIS A 145 -13.04 -9.68 3.63
C HIS A 145 -11.61 -10.23 3.66
N PRO A 146 -11.22 -11.15 2.73
CA PRO A 146 -9.87 -11.75 2.69
C PRO A 146 -8.75 -10.71 2.54
N ARG A 147 -9.02 -9.57 1.90
CA ARG A 147 -8.07 -8.46 1.71
C ARG A 147 -7.83 -7.66 2.98
N ASN A 148 -8.70 -7.77 3.99
CA ASN A 148 -8.59 -7.06 5.25
C ASN A 148 -7.69 -7.81 6.24
N LEU A 149 -6.93 -7.06 7.02
CA LEU A 149 -6.00 -7.58 8.02
C LEU A 149 -6.74 -7.91 9.32
N ASN A 150 -6.39 -9.03 9.95
CA ASN A 150 -6.87 -9.35 11.29
C ASN A 150 -6.08 -8.58 12.36
N ASP A 151 -6.56 -8.64 13.62
CA ASP A 151 -5.99 -7.86 14.72
C ASP A 151 -4.50 -8.19 14.97
N GLU A 152 -4.09 -9.44 14.83
CA GLU A 152 -2.70 -9.85 15.05
C GLU A 152 -1.78 -9.31 13.93
N GLN A 153 -2.27 -9.27 12.68
CA GLN A 153 -1.57 -8.67 11.56
C GLN A 153 -1.43 -7.14 11.75
N LEU A 154 -2.49 -6.46 12.17
CA LEU A 154 -2.45 -5.02 12.49
C LEU A 154 -1.47 -4.73 13.62
N LYS A 155 -1.55 -5.46 14.74
CA LYS A 155 -0.64 -5.27 15.89
C LYS A 155 0.83 -5.48 15.55
N VAL A 156 1.16 -6.47 14.72
CA VAL A 156 2.56 -6.68 14.33
C VAL A 156 3.07 -5.56 13.41
N LEU A 157 2.26 -5.04 12.51
CA LEU A 157 2.62 -3.88 11.69
C LEU A 157 2.81 -2.63 12.55
N ILE A 158 1.92 -2.36 13.50
CA ILE A 158 2.05 -1.27 14.47
C ILE A 158 3.36 -1.40 15.26
N LYS A 159 3.63 -2.58 15.81
CA LYS A 159 4.88 -2.84 16.55
C LYS A 159 6.14 -2.64 15.71
N ARG A 160 6.04 -2.84 14.39
CA ARG A 160 7.13 -2.65 13.41
C ARG A 160 7.27 -1.20 12.93
N ASN A 161 6.45 -0.28 13.44
CA ASN A 161 6.33 1.09 12.94
C ASN A 161 6.05 1.15 11.42
N SER A 162 5.29 0.18 10.93
CA SER A 162 4.90 0.11 9.53
C SER A 162 3.72 1.04 9.25
N VAL A 163 3.67 1.59 8.03
CA VAL A 163 2.49 2.33 7.56
C VAL A 163 1.38 1.35 7.19
N ILE A 164 0.15 1.68 7.57
CA ILE A 164 -1.09 0.99 7.22
C ILE A 164 -1.97 2.00 6.48
N GLY A 165 -2.01 1.89 5.16
CA GLY A 165 -2.88 2.68 4.30
C GLY A 165 -4.30 2.17 4.36
N VAL A 166 -5.21 2.93 4.95
CA VAL A 166 -6.65 2.62 4.96
C VAL A 166 -7.18 2.78 3.54
N THR A 167 -7.69 1.69 2.96
CA THR A 167 -8.21 1.71 1.59
C THR A 167 -9.67 2.14 1.53
N PHE A 168 -10.03 2.81 0.42
CA PHE A 168 -11.38 3.32 0.18
C PHE A 168 -12.22 2.39 -0.72
N VAL A 169 -11.76 1.17 -0.92
CA VAL A 169 -12.51 0.13 -1.63
C VAL A 169 -13.79 -0.20 -0.87
N PRO A 170 -15.00 0.07 -1.41
CA PRO A 170 -16.25 -0.05 -0.67
C PRO A 170 -16.46 -1.44 -0.04
N GLN A 171 -16.14 -2.51 -0.78
CA GLN A 171 -16.31 -3.89 -0.34
C GLN A 171 -15.37 -4.31 0.79
N PHE A 172 -14.32 -3.51 1.08
CA PHE A 172 -13.40 -3.74 2.19
C PHE A 172 -13.73 -2.87 3.41
N LEU A 173 -14.57 -1.87 3.24
CA LEU A 173 -15.02 -0.97 4.30
C LEU A 173 -16.25 -1.50 5.04
N THR A 174 -17.21 -2.01 4.30
CA THR A 174 -18.51 -2.44 4.87
C THR A 174 -19.13 -3.59 4.09
N SER A 175 -19.98 -4.36 4.75
CA SER A 175 -20.87 -5.34 4.10
C SER A 175 -22.19 -4.72 3.60
N GLU A 176 -22.42 -3.45 3.90
CA GLU A 176 -23.59 -2.72 3.44
C GLU A 176 -23.52 -2.46 1.93
N LYS A 177 -24.67 -2.16 1.33
CA LYS A 177 -24.75 -1.95 -0.13
C LYS A 177 -23.93 -0.74 -0.60
N GLN A 178 -23.72 0.25 0.24
CA GLN A 178 -23.04 1.49 -0.08
C GLN A 178 -22.14 1.92 1.08
N ALA A 179 -20.87 2.19 0.78
CA ALA A 179 -19.93 2.73 1.75
C ALA A 179 -19.97 4.26 1.76
N ASN A 180 -19.67 4.83 2.92
CA ASN A 180 -19.62 6.28 3.14
C ASN A 180 -18.37 6.67 3.94
N ILE A 181 -18.11 7.97 4.12
CA ILE A 181 -16.93 8.49 4.83
C ILE A 181 -16.85 7.93 6.27
N THR A 182 -17.97 7.75 6.96
CA THR A 182 -17.97 7.21 8.32
C THR A 182 -17.40 5.78 8.37
N ASP A 183 -17.57 4.99 7.31
CA ASP A 183 -16.98 3.66 7.26
C ASP A 183 -15.43 3.74 7.18
N ILE A 184 -14.88 4.70 6.42
CA ILE A 184 -13.43 4.98 6.41
C ILE A 184 -12.97 5.36 7.82
N ILE A 185 -13.66 6.31 8.47
CA ILE A 185 -13.33 6.78 9.82
C ILE A 185 -13.33 5.62 10.83
N ARG A 186 -14.31 4.73 10.78
CA ARG A 186 -14.39 3.55 11.67
C ARG A 186 -13.16 2.65 11.56
N HIS A 187 -12.61 2.45 10.35
CA HIS A 187 -11.38 1.67 10.18
C HIS A 187 -10.16 2.40 10.76
N ILE A 188 -10.06 3.71 10.58
CA ILE A 188 -9.03 4.55 11.18
C ILE A 188 -9.10 4.46 12.72
N GLU A 189 -10.28 4.68 13.29
CA GLU A 189 -10.53 4.59 14.74
C GLU A 189 -10.15 3.23 15.30
N TYR A 190 -10.49 2.16 14.57
CA TYR A 190 -10.15 0.82 15.00
C TYR A 190 -8.64 0.59 15.07
N ILE A 191 -7.88 1.04 14.06
CA ILE A 191 -6.41 0.97 14.08
C ILE A 191 -5.85 1.80 15.24
N CYS A 192 -6.37 3.01 15.48
CA CYS A 192 -6.00 3.83 16.64
C CYS A 192 -6.26 3.11 17.96
N SER A 193 -7.39 2.41 18.09
CA SER A 193 -7.74 1.65 19.30
C SER A 193 -6.77 0.50 19.61
N LEU A 194 -6.04 0.04 18.60
CA LEU A 194 -4.96 -0.96 18.74
C LEU A 194 -3.58 -0.31 19.02
N GLY A 195 -3.50 1.02 19.15
CA GLY A 195 -2.26 1.77 19.39
C GLY A 195 -1.55 2.21 18.11
N GLY A 196 -2.27 2.27 16.97
CA GLY A 196 -1.70 2.55 15.65
C GLY A 196 -1.89 3.98 15.15
N GLU A 197 -2.10 4.96 16.03
CA GLU A 197 -2.32 6.37 15.67
C GLU A 197 -1.19 6.99 14.85
N ASN A 198 0.03 6.51 15.01
CA ASN A 198 1.20 6.96 14.26
C ASN A 198 1.51 6.11 13.01
N ASN A 199 0.66 5.13 12.70
CA ASN A 199 0.90 4.15 11.65
C ASN A 199 -0.05 4.31 10.45
N ILE A 200 -1.03 5.22 10.54
CA ILE A 200 -2.11 5.34 9.56
C ILE A 200 -1.69 6.24 8.41
N GLY A 201 -2.02 5.80 7.21
CA GLY A 201 -2.00 6.59 5.98
C GLY A 201 -3.28 6.33 5.18
N PHE A 202 -3.48 7.08 4.10
CA PHE A 202 -4.53 6.79 3.13
C PHE A 202 -3.99 5.93 2.00
N GLY A 203 -4.65 4.81 1.72
CA GLY A 203 -4.39 3.90 0.62
C GLY A 203 -5.62 3.79 -0.29
N SER A 204 -6.11 4.92 -0.78
CA SER A 204 -7.44 5.05 -1.42
C SER A 204 -7.73 4.06 -2.53
N ASP A 205 -6.72 3.73 -3.33
CA ASP A 205 -6.85 2.80 -4.46
C ASP A 205 -7.81 3.32 -5.58
N PHE A 206 -7.90 4.64 -5.77
CA PHE A 206 -8.87 5.25 -6.68
C PHE A 206 -8.82 4.71 -8.12
N ASP A 207 -7.65 4.47 -8.66
CA ASP A 207 -7.50 3.97 -10.03
C ASP A 207 -7.67 2.44 -10.14
N GLY A 208 -7.68 1.73 -8.99
CA GLY A 208 -7.86 0.29 -8.90
C GLY A 208 -9.30 -0.17 -8.71
N ILE A 209 -10.27 0.76 -8.56
CA ILE A 209 -11.66 0.45 -8.18
C ILE A 209 -12.66 1.02 -9.19
N LEU A 210 -13.78 0.29 -9.38
CA LEU A 210 -14.89 0.74 -10.25
C LEU A 210 -15.95 1.51 -9.48
N GLU A 211 -16.14 1.21 -8.21
CA GLU A 211 -17.11 1.85 -7.33
C GLU A 211 -16.35 2.63 -6.26
N THR A 212 -16.85 3.82 -5.92
CA THR A 212 -16.23 4.71 -4.94
C THR A 212 -17.12 4.91 -3.72
N VAL A 213 -16.53 5.37 -2.65
CA VAL A 213 -17.23 5.81 -1.45
C VAL A 213 -18.05 7.07 -1.76
N VAL A 214 -19.23 7.21 -1.17
CA VAL A 214 -20.05 8.41 -1.33
C VAL A 214 -19.26 9.66 -0.90
N ASP A 215 -19.26 10.67 -1.74
CA ASP A 215 -18.56 11.94 -1.56
C ASP A 215 -17.02 11.84 -1.48
N VAL A 216 -16.44 10.67 -1.88
CA VAL A 216 -14.99 10.45 -1.97
C VAL A 216 -14.69 9.61 -3.22
N SER A 217 -14.58 10.26 -4.35
CA SER A 217 -14.39 9.61 -5.66
C SER A 217 -13.03 9.86 -6.30
N ALA A 218 -12.30 10.86 -5.83
CA ALA A 218 -11.02 11.27 -6.38
C ALA A 218 -10.13 11.91 -5.30
N TYR A 219 -8.87 12.15 -5.65
CA TYR A 219 -7.89 12.76 -4.75
C TYR A 219 -8.34 14.12 -4.19
N GLY A 220 -9.04 14.93 -4.99
CA GLY A 220 -9.60 16.22 -4.55
C GLY A 220 -10.61 16.10 -3.40
N ASP A 221 -11.22 14.93 -3.23
CA ASP A 221 -12.23 14.69 -2.19
C ASP A 221 -11.60 14.29 -0.83
N TYR A 222 -10.27 14.20 -0.71
CA TYR A 222 -9.61 13.93 0.57
C TYR A 222 -9.97 14.95 1.64
N GLU A 223 -10.24 16.20 1.28
CA GLU A 223 -10.70 17.22 2.21
C GLU A 223 -12.00 16.81 2.93
N ASN A 224 -12.88 16.06 2.29
CA ASN A 224 -14.12 15.57 2.91
C ASN A 224 -13.79 14.58 4.04
N VAL A 225 -12.85 13.67 3.82
CA VAL A 225 -12.40 12.71 4.83
C VAL A 225 -11.65 13.44 5.97
N ILE A 226 -10.78 14.38 5.65
CA ILE A 226 -10.04 15.18 6.63
C ILE A 226 -11.00 16.02 7.49
N ASN A 227 -11.97 16.66 6.87
CA ASN A 227 -12.98 17.47 7.58
C ASN A 227 -13.82 16.60 8.52
N GLU A 228 -14.17 15.37 8.12
CA GLU A 228 -14.89 14.45 8.99
C GLU A 228 -14.00 13.99 10.16
N LEU A 229 -12.74 13.63 9.91
CA LEU A 229 -11.76 13.32 10.97
C LEU A 229 -11.62 14.46 11.97
N CYS A 230 -11.56 15.72 11.51
CA CYS A 230 -11.46 16.89 12.36
C CYS A 230 -12.66 17.05 13.32
N LYS A 231 -13.85 16.60 12.93
CA LYS A 231 -15.03 16.66 13.81
C LYS A 231 -14.92 15.69 14.99
N HIS A 232 -14.26 14.55 14.78
CA HIS A 232 -14.11 13.50 15.76
C HIS A 232 -12.81 13.61 16.57
N TYR A 233 -11.74 14.14 15.96
CA TYR A 233 -10.37 14.13 16.50
C TYR A 233 -9.60 15.41 16.24
N ALA A 234 -9.95 16.48 16.93
CA ALA A 234 -9.18 17.73 16.87
C ALA A 234 -7.68 17.55 17.18
N CYS A 235 -7.30 16.47 17.88
CA CYS A 235 -5.93 16.16 18.26
C CYS A 235 -5.12 15.36 17.23
N LEU A 236 -5.73 14.44 16.45
CA LEU A 236 -4.99 13.55 15.56
C LEU A 236 -4.34 14.26 14.37
N LEU A 237 -4.94 15.34 13.89
CA LEU A 237 -4.38 16.14 12.79
C LEU A 237 -3.21 17.03 13.20
N TYR A 238 -3.10 17.35 14.51
CA TYR A 238 -1.97 18.12 15.05
C TYR A 238 -0.79 17.24 15.48
N THR A 239 -1.00 15.92 15.62
CA THR A 239 0.03 14.97 16.06
C THR A 239 0.56 14.08 14.93
N SER A 240 -0.10 14.04 13.77
CA SER A 240 0.51 13.47 12.58
C SER A 240 1.70 14.35 12.21
N PRO A 241 2.95 13.83 12.24
CA PRO A 241 4.06 14.64 11.80
C PRO A 241 3.78 15.04 10.36
N SER A 242 3.49 16.30 10.16
CA SER A 242 3.59 16.91 8.85
C SER A 242 4.97 16.54 8.33
N PRO A 243 5.15 16.19 7.04
CA PRO A 243 6.49 16.04 6.47
C PRO A 243 7.36 17.30 6.64
N ARG A 244 6.92 18.29 7.40
CA ARG A 244 7.50 19.63 7.59
C ARG A 244 7.96 19.94 9.02
N ASP A 245 7.71 19.05 10.00
CA ASP A 245 8.23 19.19 11.37
C ASP A 245 9.50 18.38 11.59
#